data_a743a4d79b7de1d823b4258e9e9ac7c8
#
_entry.id   a743a4d79b7de1d823b4258e9e9ac7c8
#
_cell.length_a   1.000
_cell.length_b   1.000
_cell.length_c   1.000
_cell.angle_alpha   90.00
_cell.angle_beta   90.00
_cell.angle_gamma   90.00
#
_symmetry.space_group_name_H-M   'P 1'
#
loop_
_entity.id
_entity.type
_entity.pdbx_description
1 polymer ?
#
loop_
_entity_poly.entity_id
_entity_poly.type
_entity_poly.pdbx_seq_one_letter_code
_entity_poly.pdbx_strand_id
1 'polypeptide(L)'
;MNYLEIEKVIGREIIDSRGNPTVEAEVYLVDGTVARGTAPSGASTGEFEALELRDNDKSRFLGKGVTKAVNNINTAINDVLTGMDASDIYAIDAAMIKADGTKDKSNLGANAILAVSIACCRAASVALDIPLYRFLGGVNGNRLPVPMMNILNGGAHAANTVDVQEFMIMPVGAPSFKECLRWCTEVFHALQALLKSKGLATSVGDEGGFAPDLASDEEAIEYILEAVKKAGYEPGKDFMIAMDAASSEWKGSKKGEYILPKAGTKFTSDELIAHWKALVEKYPIVSIEDALDEEDWEGWQRLTKELGDKVQLVGDDLFVTNTERLKKGIELGCGNSILIKLNQIGSVSETLEAIKMAHKAGYTAISSHRSGETADTTIADLAVALNTCQIKTGAPSRSERVAKYNELLRIEEQLKDSAVYPGIKAFNIKK
;
A
#
# COMPACT_ATOMS: atom_id res chain seq x y z
N MET A 1 -19.64 -27.74 12.41
CA MET A 1 -18.95 -26.48 12.05
C MET A 1 -19.26 -25.50 13.16
N ASN A 2 -18.27 -24.92 13.80
CA ASN A 2 -18.54 -23.89 14.81
C ASN A 2 -19.01 -22.64 14.05
N TYR A 3 -20.24 -22.24 14.31
CA TYR A 3 -20.80 -21.00 13.78
C TYR A 3 -20.31 -19.85 14.65
N LEU A 4 -19.55 -18.91 14.06
CA LEU A 4 -18.96 -17.79 14.78
C LEU A 4 -19.92 -16.59 14.73
N GLU A 5 -21.02 -16.72 15.47
CA GLU A 5 -22.12 -15.75 15.47
C GLU A 5 -21.69 -14.39 16.01
N ILE A 6 -21.94 -13.35 15.24
CA ILE A 6 -21.75 -11.95 15.62
C ILE A 6 -22.85 -11.56 16.60
N GLU A 7 -22.49 -11.22 17.85
CA GLU A 7 -23.40 -10.68 18.86
C GLU A 7 -23.68 -9.19 18.58
N LYS A 8 -22.61 -8.42 18.30
CA LYS A 8 -22.73 -6.98 18.02
C LYS A 8 -21.47 -6.43 17.35
N VAL A 9 -21.62 -5.27 16.72
CA VAL A 9 -20.52 -4.47 16.15
C VAL A 9 -20.55 -3.07 16.77
N ILE A 10 -19.38 -2.57 17.18
CA ILE A 10 -19.24 -1.23 17.77
C ILE A 10 -18.19 -0.45 16.99
N GLY A 11 -18.56 0.75 16.52
CA GLY A 11 -17.63 1.69 15.89
C GLY A 11 -17.20 2.81 16.83
N ARG A 12 -16.00 3.33 16.65
CA ARG A 12 -15.50 4.54 17.31
C ARG A 12 -14.58 5.35 16.41
N GLU A 13 -14.49 6.64 16.72
CA GLU A 13 -13.53 7.55 16.13
C GLU A 13 -12.20 7.41 16.87
N ILE A 14 -11.10 7.16 16.15
CA ILE A 14 -9.74 7.13 16.67
C ILE A 14 -8.86 8.11 15.87
N ILE A 15 -7.60 8.27 16.28
CA ILE A 15 -6.65 9.20 15.61
C ILE A 15 -5.60 8.41 14.85
N ASP A 16 -5.36 8.80 13.60
CA ASP A 16 -4.33 8.24 12.73
C ASP A 16 -2.94 8.84 12.97
N SER A 17 -1.93 8.35 12.28
CA SER A 17 -0.52 8.78 12.38
C SER A 17 -0.27 10.25 11.97
N ARG A 18 -1.24 10.88 11.32
CA ARG A 18 -1.18 12.30 10.94
C ARG A 18 -1.99 13.21 11.88
N GLY A 19 -2.57 12.66 12.95
CA GLY A 19 -3.43 13.40 13.87
C GLY A 19 -4.83 13.68 13.32
N ASN A 20 -5.25 12.99 12.26
CA ASN A 20 -6.61 13.07 11.74
C ASN A 20 -7.48 11.93 12.29
N PRO A 21 -8.79 12.15 12.46
CA PRO A 21 -9.70 11.07 12.86
C PRO A 21 -9.84 10.03 11.77
N THR A 22 -9.96 8.76 12.19
CA THR A 22 -10.33 7.61 11.36
C THR A 22 -11.22 6.66 12.13
N VAL A 23 -11.65 5.56 11.49
CA VAL A 23 -12.64 4.63 12.02
C VAL A 23 -11.99 3.37 12.57
N GLU A 24 -12.36 2.98 13.77
CA GLU A 24 -12.12 1.65 14.34
C GLU A 24 -13.46 0.96 14.59
N ALA A 25 -13.53 -0.33 14.27
CA ALA A 25 -14.64 -1.20 14.61
C ALA A 25 -14.19 -2.31 15.56
N GLU A 26 -15.05 -2.69 16.50
CA GLU A 26 -14.94 -3.91 17.30
C GLU A 26 -16.10 -4.85 16.96
N VAL A 27 -15.77 -6.12 16.72
CA VAL A 27 -16.73 -7.21 16.54
C VAL A 27 -16.71 -8.10 17.77
N TYR A 28 -17.87 -8.32 18.36
CA TYR A 28 -18.10 -9.21 19.49
C TYR A 28 -18.81 -10.47 18.99
N LEU A 29 -18.26 -11.63 19.29
CA LEU A 29 -18.89 -12.93 19.01
C LEU A 29 -19.61 -13.46 20.24
N VAL A 30 -20.62 -14.30 20.03
CA VAL A 30 -21.41 -14.91 21.12
C VAL A 30 -20.56 -15.75 22.08
N ASP A 31 -19.43 -16.29 21.62
CA ASP A 31 -18.47 -17.05 22.44
C ASP A 31 -17.60 -16.17 23.35
N GLY A 32 -17.76 -14.84 23.29
CA GLY A 32 -16.98 -13.86 24.05
C GLY A 32 -15.72 -13.35 23.35
N THR A 33 -15.41 -13.85 22.14
CA THR A 33 -14.30 -13.33 21.35
C THR A 33 -14.56 -11.88 20.94
N VAL A 34 -13.53 -11.02 21.05
CA VAL A 34 -13.59 -9.61 20.61
C VAL A 34 -12.37 -9.30 19.77
N ALA A 35 -12.56 -8.69 18.61
CA ALA A 35 -11.45 -8.22 17.76
C ALA A 35 -11.74 -6.86 17.13
N ARG A 36 -10.66 -6.17 16.73
CA ARG A 36 -10.70 -4.82 16.17
C ARG A 36 -10.18 -4.80 14.75
N GLY A 37 -10.72 -3.88 13.96
CA GLY A 37 -10.21 -3.49 12.67
C GLY A 37 -10.24 -1.98 12.51
N THR A 38 -9.27 -1.42 11.79
CA THR A 38 -9.19 0.03 11.55
C THR A 38 -9.06 0.31 10.07
N ALA A 39 -9.61 1.44 9.62
CA ALA A 39 -9.43 1.91 8.26
C ALA A 39 -8.32 2.96 8.19
N PRO A 40 -7.30 2.79 7.32
CA PRO A 40 -6.31 3.83 7.06
C PRO A 40 -6.90 4.92 6.17
N SER A 41 -6.17 6.06 6.02
CA SER A 41 -6.62 7.21 5.23
C SER A 41 -5.51 7.73 4.32
N GLY A 42 -5.82 8.04 3.06
CA GLY A 42 -4.87 8.63 2.11
C GLY A 42 -4.65 10.14 2.31
N ALA A 43 -3.48 10.65 1.88
CA ALA A 43 -3.24 12.09 1.71
C ALA A 43 -3.69 12.55 0.32
N SER A 44 -3.27 11.83 -0.72
CA SER A 44 -3.81 11.86 -2.06
C SER A 44 -4.84 10.73 -2.22
N THR A 45 -5.89 10.96 -3.00
CA THR A 45 -6.91 9.95 -3.32
C THR A 45 -7.13 9.94 -4.82
N GLY A 46 -7.03 8.76 -5.44
CA GLY A 46 -7.39 8.56 -6.84
C GLY A 46 -8.87 8.89 -7.08
N GLU A 47 -9.19 9.44 -8.24
CA GLU A 47 -10.55 9.86 -8.60
C GLU A 47 -11.59 8.72 -8.49
N PHE A 48 -11.14 7.47 -8.63
CA PHE A 48 -11.99 6.28 -8.69
C PHE A 48 -11.98 5.44 -7.40
N GLU A 49 -11.41 5.95 -6.30
CA GLU A 49 -11.46 5.27 -5.00
C GLU A 49 -12.88 5.23 -4.43
N ALA A 50 -13.20 4.19 -3.64
CA ALA A 50 -14.40 4.16 -2.83
C ALA A 50 -14.40 5.30 -1.79
N LEU A 51 -15.57 5.82 -1.46
CA LEU A 51 -15.71 7.05 -0.67
C LEU A 51 -15.33 6.84 0.79
N GLU A 52 -14.31 7.52 1.26
CA GLU A 52 -14.04 7.73 2.68
C GLU A 52 -15.04 8.75 3.24
N LEU A 53 -16.00 8.28 4.04
CA LEU A 53 -17.07 9.14 4.55
C LEU A 53 -16.56 10.05 5.67
N ARG A 54 -16.58 11.37 5.41
CA ARG A 54 -16.21 12.43 6.35
C ARG A 54 -17.43 13.26 6.73
N ASP A 55 -17.40 13.86 7.92
CA ASP A 55 -18.52 14.64 8.45
C ASP A 55 -18.71 15.97 7.73
N ASN A 56 -17.63 16.56 7.22
CA ASN A 56 -17.56 17.89 6.62
C ASN A 56 -17.98 19.04 7.58
N ASP A 57 -18.05 18.75 8.89
CA ASP A 57 -18.32 19.74 9.93
C ASP A 57 -17.00 20.43 10.33
N LYS A 58 -16.79 21.64 9.85
CA LYS A 58 -15.57 22.40 10.07
C LYS A 58 -15.34 22.80 11.54
N SER A 59 -16.35 22.69 12.41
CA SER A 59 -16.21 22.91 13.85
C SER A 59 -15.52 21.76 14.59
N ARG A 60 -15.44 20.58 13.94
CA ARG A 60 -14.74 19.39 14.44
C ARG A 60 -13.67 18.91 13.47
N PHE A 61 -12.43 18.72 13.95
CA PHE A 61 -11.30 18.25 13.13
C PHE A 61 -11.18 18.92 11.76
N LEU A 62 -11.52 20.21 11.66
CA LEU A 62 -11.47 20.98 10.41
C LEU A 62 -12.29 20.35 9.26
N GLY A 63 -13.36 19.64 9.59
CA GLY A 63 -14.23 18.93 8.63
C GLY A 63 -13.89 17.44 8.43
N LYS A 64 -12.77 16.97 9.00
CA LYS A 64 -12.29 15.60 8.80
C LYS A 64 -12.89 14.55 9.76
N GLY A 65 -13.83 14.92 10.63
CA GLY A 65 -14.52 14.00 11.55
C GLY A 65 -15.14 12.81 10.82
N VAL A 66 -15.31 11.68 11.52
CA VAL A 66 -15.87 10.43 10.98
C VAL A 66 -17.09 9.93 11.77
N THR A 67 -17.76 10.82 12.49
CA THR A 67 -18.91 10.43 13.35
C THR A 67 -20.09 9.85 12.57
N LYS A 68 -20.29 10.26 11.31
CA LYS A 68 -21.30 9.67 10.42
C LYS A 68 -20.97 8.21 10.11
N ALA A 69 -19.72 7.92 9.73
CA ALA A 69 -19.27 6.55 9.48
C ALA A 69 -19.36 5.68 10.75
N VAL A 70 -18.94 6.21 11.89
CA VAL A 70 -19.09 5.55 13.21
C VAL A 70 -20.56 5.26 13.55
N ASN A 71 -21.45 6.22 13.33
CA ASN A 71 -22.88 6.01 13.53
C ASN A 71 -23.45 4.92 12.62
N ASN A 72 -23.01 4.86 11.35
CA ASN A 72 -23.42 3.81 10.43
C ASN A 72 -23.00 2.42 10.91
N ILE A 73 -21.81 2.30 11.53
CA ILE A 73 -21.37 1.04 12.16
C ILE A 73 -22.29 0.67 13.31
N ASN A 74 -22.57 1.62 14.22
CA ASN A 74 -23.35 1.40 15.44
C ASN A 74 -24.85 1.17 15.20
N THR A 75 -25.32 1.39 13.97
CA THR A 75 -26.73 1.23 13.58
C THR A 75 -26.86 0.25 12.40
N ALA A 76 -26.90 0.75 11.17
CA ALA A 76 -27.20 -0.03 9.97
C ALA A 76 -26.29 -1.27 9.79
N ILE A 77 -24.96 -1.12 10.00
CA ILE A 77 -24.03 -2.25 9.87
C ILE A 77 -24.23 -3.27 10.99
N ASN A 78 -24.34 -2.79 12.24
CA ASN A 78 -24.62 -3.67 13.38
C ASN A 78 -25.92 -4.47 13.17
N ASP A 79 -27.00 -3.80 12.73
CA ASP A 79 -28.31 -4.46 12.52
C ASP A 79 -28.24 -5.54 11.42
N VAL A 80 -27.46 -5.28 10.36
CA VAL A 80 -27.32 -6.22 9.24
C VAL A 80 -26.46 -7.43 9.59
N LEU A 81 -25.41 -7.25 10.43
CA LEU A 81 -24.42 -8.30 10.70
C LEU A 81 -24.73 -9.13 11.95
N THR A 82 -25.54 -8.62 12.89
CA THR A 82 -25.93 -9.38 14.08
C THR A 82 -26.59 -10.71 13.70
N GLY A 83 -26.08 -11.80 14.26
CA GLY A 83 -26.52 -13.16 13.94
C GLY A 83 -25.80 -13.82 12.75
N MET A 84 -24.97 -13.09 11.98
CA MET A 84 -24.20 -13.66 10.88
C MET A 84 -22.93 -14.38 11.38
N ASP A 85 -22.39 -15.27 10.56
CA ASP A 85 -21.13 -15.99 10.83
C ASP A 85 -19.93 -15.11 10.44
N ALA A 86 -19.12 -14.69 11.40
CA ALA A 86 -17.94 -13.87 11.18
C ALA A 86 -16.86 -14.55 10.31
N SER A 87 -16.89 -15.88 10.14
CA SER A 87 -15.94 -16.59 9.29
C SER A 87 -16.29 -16.53 7.80
N ASP A 88 -17.54 -16.20 7.44
CA ASP A 88 -17.97 -16.04 6.05
C ASP A 88 -17.77 -14.58 5.58
N ILE A 89 -16.52 -14.21 5.34
CA ILE A 89 -16.15 -12.83 4.97
C ILE A 89 -16.85 -12.36 3.69
N TYR A 90 -17.07 -13.25 2.73
CA TYR A 90 -17.78 -12.90 1.50
C TYR A 90 -19.25 -12.55 1.77
N ALA A 91 -19.94 -13.30 2.62
CA ALA A 91 -21.32 -12.99 3.02
C ALA A 91 -21.40 -11.70 3.86
N ILE A 92 -20.46 -11.51 4.80
CA ILE A 92 -20.33 -10.30 5.62
C ILE A 92 -20.19 -9.04 4.74
N ASP A 93 -19.21 -9.04 3.85
CA ASP A 93 -18.95 -7.89 2.98
C ASP A 93 -20.11 -7.65 2.00
N ALA A 94 -20.65 -8.73 1.41
CA ALA A 94 -21.81 -8.62 0.53
C ALA A 94 -23.05 -8.02 1.23
N ALA A 95 -23.28 -8.36 2.50
CA ALA A 95 -24.38 -7.80 3.30
C ALA A 95 -24.19 -6.29 3.53
N MET A 96 -22.97 -5.86 3.90
CA MET A 96 -22.66 -4.43 4.09
C MET A 96 -22.74 -3.64 2.77
N ILE A 97 -22.18 -4.15 1.68
CA ILE A 97 -22.23 -3.51 0.36
C ILE A 97 -23.69 -3.39 -0.14
N LYS A 98 -24.49 -4.42 0.08
CA LYS A 98 -25.94 -4.37 -0.25
C LYS A 98 -26.69 -3.34 0.60
N ALA A 99 -26.35 -3.21 1.88
CA ALA A 99 -26.94 -2.22 2.78
C ALA A 99 -26.55 -0.79 2.38
N ASP A 100 -25.33 -0.58 1.90
CA ASP A 100 -24.88 0.70 1.34
C ASP A 100 -25.64 1.06 0.07
N GLY A 101 -25.75 0.13 -0.88
CA GLY A 101 -26.55 0.27 -2.09
C GLY A 101 -25.98 1.22 -3.15
N THR A 102 -24.78 1.80 -2.96
CA THR A 102 -24.10 2.65 -3.94
C THR A 102 -22.86 1.96 -4.50
N LYS A 103 -22.39 2.40 -5.67
CA LYS A 103 -21.20 1.81 -6.30
C LYS A 103 -19.91 2.15 -5.54
N ASP A 104 -19.85 3.37 -5.00
CA ASP A 104 -18.67 3.94 -4.33
C ASP A 104 -18.74 3.88 -2.80
N LYS A 105 -19.73 3.16 -2.24
CA LYS A 105 -19.95 3.02 -0.80
C LYS A 105 -20.21 4.35 -0.08
N SER A 106 -20.86 5.31 -0.77
CA SER A 106 -21.04 6.67 -0.27
C SER A 106 -22.11 6.82 0.82
N ASN A 107 -23.01 5.84 1.00
CA ASN A 107 -24.05 5.91 2.03
C ASN A 107 -23.51 5.49 3.41
N LEU A 108 -22.84 4.36 3.52
CA LEU A 108 -22.28 3.88 4.79
C LEU A 108 -20.85 4.37 5.02
N GLY A 109 -20.08 4.54 3.94
CA GLY A 109 -18.67 4.88 3.94
C GLY A 109 -17.77 3.66 3.77
N ALA A 110 -16.84 3.72 2.82
CA ALA A 110 -15.85 2.67 2.61
C ALA A 110 -14.97 2.45 3.85
N ASN A 111 -14.68 3.50 4.61
CA ASN A 111 -13.96 3.43 5.88
C ASN A 111 -14.75 2.66 6.96
N ALA A 112 -16.07 2.84 7.06
CA ALA A 112 -16.91 2.08 7.98
C ALA A 112 -16.95 0.59 7.60
N ILE A 113 -17.22 0.29 6.32
CA ILE A 113 -17.30 -1.08 5.81
C ILE A 113 -15.96 -1.80 6.00
N LEU A 114 -14.84 -1.18 5.65
CA LEU A 114 -13.52 -1.79 5.77
C LEU A 114 -13.13 -2.08 7.21
N ALA A 115 -13.34 -1.13 8.13
CA ALA A 115 -13.00 -1.35 9.54
C ALA A 115 -13.73 -2.57 10.11
N VAL A 116 -15.01 -2.74 9.75
CA VAL A 116 -15.80 -3.90 10.18
C VAL A 116 -15.37 -5.19 9.46
N SER A 117 -15.11 -5.16 8.17
CA SER A 117 -14.61 -6.30 7.40
C SER A 117 -13.31 -6.87 8.00
N ILE A 118 -12.33 -6.00 8.32
CA ILE A 118 -11.09 -6.38 9.00
C ILE A 118 -11.38 -6.95 10.41
N ALA A 119 -12.27 -6.30 11.18
CA ALA A 119 -12.61 -6.76 12.54
C ALA A 119 -13.24 -8.18 12.51
N CYS A 120 -14.11 -8.48 11.54
CA CYS A 120 -14.68 -9.82 11.35
C CYS A 120 -13.60 -10.86 11.01
N CYS A 121 -12.67 -10.56 10.10
CA CYS A 121 -11.54 -11.44 9.78
C CYS A 121 -10.71 -11.75 11.03
N ARG A 122 -10.41 -10.75 11.84
CA ARG A 122 -9.64 -10.90 13.07
C ARG A 122 -10.42 -11.66 14.14
N ALA A 123 -11.72 -11.39 14.30
CA ALA A 123 -12.56 -12.12 15.25
C ALA A 123 -12.63 -13.61 14.91
N ALA A 124 -12.84 -13.95 13.64
CA ALA A 124 -12.83 -15.33 13.17
C ALA A 124 -11.46 -16.00 13.38
N SER A 125 -10.37 -15.32 13.07
CA SER A 125 -8.99 -15.79 13.28
C SER A 125 -8.74 -16.14 14.76
N VAL A 126 -9.13 -15.24 15.68
CA VAL A 126 -8.98 -15.44 17.14
C VAL A 126 -9.86 -16.60 17.63
N ALA A 127 -11.14 -16.62 17.25
CA ALA A 127 -12.07 -17.66 17.69
C ALA A 127 -11.70 -19.07 17.19
N LEU A 128 -11.05 -19.15 16.00
CA LEU A 128 -10.56 -20.40 15.43
C LEU A 128 -9.15 -20.79 15.93
N ASP A 129 -8.51 -19.94 16.73
CA ASP A 129 -7.11 -20.12 17.20
C ASP A 129 -6.12 -20.34 16.06
N ILE A 130 -6.27 -19.56 14.97
CA ILE A 130 -5.36 -19.57 13.82
C ILE A 130 -4.89 -18.16 13.50
N PRO A 131 -3.61 -17.94 13.11
CA PRO A 131 -3.11 -16.62 12.75
C PRO A 131 -3.88 -16.03 11.56
N LEU A 132 -4.01 -14.69 11.52
CA LEU A 132 -4.79 -13.99 10.50
C LEU A 132 -4.32 -14.32 9.07
N TYR A 133 -3.00 -14.39 8.82
CA TYR A 133 -2.50 -14.76 7.49
C TYR A 133 -2.92 -16.17 7.07
N ARG A 134 -3.10 -17.10 8.02
CA ARG A 134 -3.62 -18.45 7.73
C ARG A 134 -5.12 -18.46 7.54
N PHE A 135 -5.86 -17.65 8.28
CA PHE A 135 -7.30 -17.50 8.07
C PHE A 135 -7.60 -16.98 6.66
N LEU A 136 -6.87 -15.95 6.21
CA LEU A 136 -7.07 -15.33 4.90
C LEU A 136 -6.53 -16.17 3.72
N GLY A 137 -5.38 -16.82 3.89
CA GLY A 137 -4.64 -17.50 2.81
C GLY A 137 -4.60 -19.02 2.89
N GLY A 138 -5.12 -19.61 3.96
CA GLY A 138 -5.04 -21.04 4.20
C GLY A 138 -3.60 -21.51 4.40
N VAL A 139 -3.35 -22.79 4.09
CA VAL A 139 -2.02 -23.43 4.29
C VAL A 139 -0.96 -22.97 3.27
N ASN A 140 -1.37 -22.32 2.20
CA ASN A 140 -0.48 -21.94 1.10
C ASN A 140 0.31 -20.64 1.33
N GLY A 141 -0.11 -19.80 2.30
CA GLY A 141 0.55 -18.55 2.65
C GLY A 141 1.86 -18.77 3.41
N ASN A 142 3.00 -18.67 2.73
CA ASN A 142 4.33 -18.88 3.34
C ASN A 142 5.45 -17.99 2.76
N ARG A 143 5.12 -17.04 1.87
CA ARG A 143 6.12 -16.16 1.27
C ARG A 143 6.15 -14.84 2.01
N LEU A 144 7.30 -14.54 2.61
CA LEU A 144 7.56 -13.22 3.21
C LEU A 144 7.77 -12.20 2.09
N PRO A 145 7.13 -11.03 2.17
CA PRO A 145 7.24 -10.03 1.11
C PRO A 145 8.60 -9.33 1.13
N VAL A 146 9.12 -9.00 -0.06
CA VAL A 146 10.23 -8.03 -0.20
C VAL A 146 9.68 -6.65 0.10
N PRO A 147 10.22 -5.90 1.07
CA PRO A 147 9.75 -4.56 1.37
C PRO A 147 10.21 -3.55 0.30
N MET A 148 9.29 -2.67 -0.09
CA MET A 148 9.56 -1.42 -0.79
C MET A 148 9.68 -0.33 0.27
N MET A 149 10.90 -0.13 0.81
CA MET A 149 11.11 0.77 1.94
C MET A 149 11.36 2.20 1.48
N ASN A 150 10.36 3.06 1.69
CA ASN A 150 10.44 4.47 1.36
C ASN A 150 11.38 5.21 2.32
N ILE A 151 12.62 5.49 1.90
CA ILE A 151 13.65 6.13 2.74
C ILE A 151 13.94 7.59 2.35
N LEU A 152 13.44 8.04 1.19
CA LEU A 152 13.55 9.43 0.75
C LEU A 152 12.28 9.88 0.03
N ASN A 153 11.73 11.02 0.42
CA ASN A 153 10.45 11.54 -0.03
C ASN A 153 10.61 12.83 -0.86
N GLY A 154 9.74 12.98 -1.85
CA GLY A 154 9.53 14.20 -2.62
C GLY A 154 8.04 14.40 -2.94
N GLY A 155 7.72 14.98 -4.08
CA GLY A 155 6.36 15.17 -4.57
C GLY A 155 5.42 15.82 -3.54
N ALA A 156 4.20 15.32 -3.44
CA ALA A 156 3.22 15.76 -2.46
C ALA A 156 3.56 15.34 -1.01
N HIS A 157 4.45 14.36 -0.82
CA HIS A 157 4.85 13.84 0.49
C HIS A 157 5.93 14.68 1.20
N ALA A 158 6.52 15.68 0.52
CA ALA A 158 7.55 16.54 1.10
C ALA A 158 7.52 17.97 0.53
N ALA A 159 7.67 18.95 1.40
CA ALA A 159 7.85 20.35 1.01
C ALA A 159 9.33 20.63 0.65
N ASN A 160 9.85 19.92 -0.35
CA ASN A 160 11.21 20.03 -0.87
C ASN A 160 11.21 20.22 -2.38
N THR A 161 12.38 20.09 -3.02
CA THR A 161 12.62 20.40 -4.44
C THR A 161 12.50 19.19 -5.39
N VAL A 162 12.20 18.00 -4.87
CA VAL A 162 12.17 16.74 -5.61
C VAL A 162 10.75 16.44 -6.10
N ASP A 163 10.57 16.12 -7.39
CA ASP A 163 9.25 15.89 -8.01
C ASP A 163 8.71 14.48 -7.81
N VAL A 164 9.55 13.44 -7.93
CA VAL A 164 9.18 12.05 -7.64
C VAL A 164 8.78 11.90 -6.17
N GLN A 165 7.64 11.27 -5.92
CA GLN A 165 7.02 11.24 -4.59
C GLN A 165 7.76 10.37 -3.59
N GLU A 166 8.24 9.20 -4.03
CA GLU A 166 8.91 8.24 -3.15
C GLU A 166 10.09 7.55 -3.85
N PHE A 167 11.18 7.42 -3.09
CA PHE A 167 12.33 6.62 -3.47
C PHE A 167 12.52 5.50 -2.46
N MET A 168 12.42 4.27 -2.93
CA MET A 168 12.36 3.09 -2.10
C MET A 168 13.56 2.17 -2.37
N ILE A 169 14.09 1.56 -1.31
CA ILE A 169 15.07 0.48 -1.41
C ILE A 169 14.37 -0.87 -1.32
N MET A 170 14.86 -1.84 -2.09
CA MET A 170 14.35 -3.21 -2.10
C MET A 170 15.50 -4.20 -1.89
N PRO A 171 15.58 -4.89 -0.74
CA PRO A 171 16.68 -5.78 -0.36
C PRO A 171 16.54 -7.16 -1.02
N VAL A 172 16.65 -7.21 -2.34
CA VAL A 172 16.41 -8.44 -3.15
C VAL A 172 17.46 -9.53 -2.96
N GLY A 173 18.65 -9.18 -2.44
CA GLY A 173 19.75 -10.11 -2.18
C GLY A 173 19.72 -10.73 -0.79
N ALA A 174 18.83 -10.29 0.10
CA ALA A 174 18.78 -10.80 1.48
C ALA A 174 18.35 -12.27 1.54
N PRO A 175 18.88 -13.06 2.48
CA PRO A 175 18.57 -14.49 2.58
C PRO A 175 17.27 -14.80 3.33
N SER A 176 16.73 -13.85 4.10
CA SER A 176 15.53 -13.99 4.91
C SER A 176 14.87 -12.62 5.14
N PHE A 177 13.63 -12.60 5.64
CA PHE A 177 12.96 -11.34 5.99
C PHE A 177 13.66 -10.64 7.15
N LYS A 178 14.07 -11.38 8.17
CA LYS A 178 14.83 -10.83 9.30
C LYS A 178 16.11 -10.12 8.85
N GLU A 179 16.87 -10.74 7.95
CA GLU A 179 18.08 -10.11 7.41
C GLU A 179 17.76 -8.93 6.50
N CYS A 180 16.71 -9.02 5.69
CA CYS A 180 16.32 -7.88 4.85
C CYS A 180 15.95 -6.65 5.69
N LEU A 181 15.24 -6.82 6.80
CA LEU A 181 14.89 -5.71 7.70
C LEU A 181 16.15 -5.10 8.36
N ARG A 182 17.10 -5.93 8.78
CA ARG A 182 18.41 -5.47 9.29
C ARG A 182 19.15 -4.64 8.24
N TRP A 183 19.28 -5.17 7.03
CA TRP A 183 19.97 -4.50 5.92
C TRP A 183 19.35 -3.13 5.62
N CYS A 184 18.03 -3.08 5.51
CA CYS A 184 17.29 -1.83 5.26
C CYS A 184 17.53 -0.80 6.37
N THR A 185 17.54 -1.23 7.63
CA THR A 185 17.79 -0.34 8.78
C THR A 185 19.21 0.22 8.75
N GLU A 186 20.21 -0.60 8.39
CA GLU A 186 21.60 -0.17 8.24
C GLU A 186 21.75 0.86 7.09
N VAL A 187 21.11 0.62 5.95
CA VAL A 187 21.09 1.59 4.83
C VAL A 187 20.39 2.89 5.23
N PHE A 188 19.25 2.81 5.94
CA PHE A 188 18.52 3.99 6.43
C PHE A 188 19.41 4.86 7.33
N HIS A 189 20.14 4.27 8.26
CA HIS A 189 21.07 5.01 9.12
C HIS A 189 22.29 5.53 8.37
N ALA A 190 22.80 4.79 7.39
CA ALA A 190 23.89 5.26 6.51
C ALA A 190 23.44 6.49 5.70
N LEU A 191 22.19 6.47 5.17
CA LEU A 191 21.63 7.64 4.48
C LEU A 191 21.49 8.84 5.42
N GLN A 192 20.99 8.63 6.64
CA GLN A 192 20.90 9.70 7.65
C GLN A 192 22.27 10.35 7.91
N ALA A 193 23.29 9.53 8.14
CA ALA A 193 24.63 10.01 8.38
C ALA A 193 25.21 10.77 7.17
N LEU A 194 24.94 10.27 5.96
CA LEU A 194 25.37 10.92 4.71
C LEU A 194 24.71 12.30 4.54
N LEU A 195 23.39 12.38 4.69
CA LEU A 195 22.64 13.66 4.59
C LEU A 195 23.14 14.67 5.62
N LYS A 196 23.32 14.24 6.89
CA LYS A 196 23.90 15.10 7.94
C LYS A 196 25.29 15.63 7.58
N SER A 197 26.15 14.79 7.00
CA SER A 197 27.52 15.17 6.61
C SER A 197 27.55 16.24 5.50
N LYS A 198 26.46 16.34 4.75
CA LYS A 198 26.27 17.35 3.69
C LYS A 198 25.47 18.59 4.17
N GLY A 199 25.10 18.62 5.47
CA GLY A 199 24.28 19.70 6.02
C GLY A 199 22.81 19.68 5.58
N LEU A 200 22.33 18.55 5.05
CA LEU A 200 20.97 18.34 4.58
C LEU A 200 20.02 17.93 5.71
N ALA A 201 18.74 18.23 5.57
CA ALA A 201 17.72 17.89 6.54
C ALA A 201 17.54 16.37 6.68
N THR A 202 17.36 15.92 7.92
CA THR A 202 17.07 14.52 8.26
C THR A 202 15.76 14.37 9.06
N SER A 203 14.89 15.37 9.01
CA SER A 203 13.50 15.23 9.41
C SER A 203 12.78 14.26 8.48
N VAL A 204 11.81 13.52 9.04
CA VAL A 204 11.09 12.49 8.29
C VAL A 204 9.68 12.96 7.94
N GLY A 205 9.21 12.53 6.77
CA GLY A 205 7.84 12.73 6.32
C GLY A 205 6.83 11.77 6.97
N ASP A 206 5.61 11.78 6.48
CA ASP A 206 4.49 10.98 7.00
C ASP A 206 4.76 9.47 6.97
N GLU A 207 5.58 9.01 6.05
CA GLU A 207 5.91 7.60 5.89
C GLU A 207 7.29 7.22 6.46
N GLY A 208 7.95 8.13 7.16
CA GLY A 208 9.19 7.88 7.88
C GLY A 208 10.47 8.06 7.06
N GLY A 209 10.39 8.31 5.75
CA GLY A 209 11.54 8.64 4.89
C GLY A 209 12.01 10.08 5.08
N PHE A 210 13.30 10.34 4.78
CA PHE A 210 13.88 11.68 4.86
C PHE A 210 13.35 12.59 3.73
N ALA A 211 13.32 13.89 3.96
CA ALA A 211 12.81 14.87 3.01
C ALA A 211 13.79 16.06 2.80
N PRO A 212 15.03 15.80 2.35
CA PRO A 212 16.00 16.88 2.08
C PRO A 212 15.64 17.65 0.80
N ASP A 213 16.12 18.91 0.71
CA ASP A 213 16.18 19.62 -0.55
C ASP A 213 17.35 19.08 -1.39
N LEU A 214 17.08 18.65 -2.61
CA LEU A 214 18.06 18.09 -3.55
C LEU A 214 17.92 18.79 -4.90
N ALA A 215 18.98 18.74 -5.71
CA ALA A 215 19.00 19.44 -7.00
C ALA A 215 18.16 18.72 -8.08
N SER A 216 17.91 17.43 -7.93
CA SER A 216 17.13 16.63 -8.90
C SER A 216 16.67 15.30 -8.30
N ASP A 217 15.74 14.63 -9.01
CA ASP A 217 15.35 13.25 -8.71
C ASP A 217 16.52 12.26 -8.84
N GLU A 218 17.42 12.49 -9.80
CA GLU A 218 18.62 11.67 -9.95
C GLU A 218 19.57 11.79 -8.75
N GLU A 219 19.73 12.99 -8.17
CA GLU A 219 20.54 13.17 -6.98
C GLU A 219 19.99 12.37 -5.80
N ALA A 220 18.66 12.25 -5.68
CA ALA A 220 18.04 11.40 -4.67
C ALA A 220 18.44 9.92 -4.84
N ILE A 221 18.40 9.40 -6.06
CA ILE A 221 18.86 8.04 -6.38
C ILE A 221 20.33 7.87 -6.03
N GLU A 222 21.18 8.83 -6.39
CA GLU A 222 22.63 8.78 -6.14
C GLU A 222 22.96 8.76 -4.64
N TYR A 223 22.26 9.56 -3.81
CA TYR A 223 22.40 9.51 -2.34
C TYR A 223 22.02 8.15 -1.78
N ILE A 224 20.94 7.55 -2.28
CA ILE A 224 20.52 6.21 -1.83
C ILE A 224 21.57 5.16 -2.20
N LEU A 225 22.08 5.18 -3.44
CA LEU A 225 23.11 4.24 -3.90
C LEU A 225 24.43 4.41 -3.13
N GLU A 226 24.80 5.64 -2.78
CA GLU A 226 25.94 5.91 -1.91
C GLU A 226 25.72 5.36 -0.50
N ALA A 227 24.52 5.52 0.06
CA ALA A 227 24.17 4.99 1.37
C ALA A 227 24.20 3.44 1.40
N VAL A 228 23.71 2.78 0.36
CA VAL A 228 23.79 1.32 0.17
C VAL A 228 25.24 0.85 0.22
N LYS A 229 26.14 1.52 -0.53
CA LYS A 229 27.58 1.20 -0.54
C LYS A 229 28.23 1.46 0.81
N LYS A 230 27.90 2.57 1.49
CA LYS A 230 28.42 2.90 2.82
C LYS A 230 27.98 1.91 3.90
N ALA A 231 26.80 1.31 3.75
CA ALA A 231 26.33 0.24 4.62
C ALA A 231 27.00 -1.12 4.32
N GLY A 232 27.83 -1.21 3.28
CA GLY A 232 28.56 -2.44 2.91
C GLY A 232 27.84 -3.36 1.94
N TYR A 233 26.80 -2.86 1.25
CA TYR A 233 26.01 -3.63 0.29
C TYR A 233 26.28 -3.19 -1.17
N GLU A 234 25.95 -4.07 -2.12
CA GLU A 234 26.18 -3.87 -3.54
C GLU A 234 24.87 -3.45 -4.26
N PRO A 235 24.78 -2.19 -4.78
CA PRO A 235 23.65 -1.76 -5.60
C PRO A 235 23.51 -2.62 -6.85
N GLY A 236 22.26 -2.97 -7.19
CA GLY A 236 21.95 -3.82 -8.34
C GLY A 236 22.06 -5.33 -8.08
N LYS A 237 22.59 -5.72 -6.93
CA LYS A 237 22.68 -7.12 -6.51
C LYS A 237 21.99 -7.37 -5.17
N ASP A 238 22.42 -6.67 -4.11
CA ASP A 238 21.83 -6.79 -2.79
C ASP A 238 20.57 -5.93 -2.68
N PHE A 239 20.62 -4.72 -3.26
CA PHE A 239 19.52 -3.76 -3.28
C PHE A 239 19.20 -3.29 -4.69
N MET A 240 17.91 -3.22 -4.99
CA MET A 240 17.36 -2.50 -6.14
C MET A 240 16.63 -1.24 -5.66
N ILE A 241 16.34 -0.33 -6.59
CA ILE A 241 15.57 0.89 -6.36
C ILE A 241 14.16 0.70 -6.91
N ALA A 242 13.15 1.15 -6.15
CA ALA A 242 11.79 1.36 -6.63
C ALA A 242 11.43 2.84 -6.45
N MET A 243 10.55 3.35 -7.33
CA MET A 243 10.08 4.72 -7.28
C MET A 243 8.56 4.75 -7.38
N ASP A 244 7.96 5.74 -6.73
CA ASP A 244 6.58 6.17 -6.96
C ASP A 244 6.62 7.60 -7.53
N ALA A 245 6.24 7.71 -8.79
CA ALA A 245 6.22 9.00 -9.49
C ALA A 245 4.99 9.82 -9.16
N ALA A 246 3.85 9.16 -8.89
CA ALA A 246 2.55 9.81 -8.71
C ALA A 246 2.22 10.79 -9.85
N SER A 247 2.43 10.35 -11.11
CA SER A 247 2.39 11.25 -12.27
C SER A 247 1.02 11.85 -12.56
N SER A 248 -0.06 11.39 -11.92
CA SER A 248 -1.36 12.05 -11.95
C SER A 248 -1.31 13.47 -11.37
N GLU A 249 -0.39 13.74 -10.44
CA GLU A 249 -0.13 15.08 -9.89
C GLU A 249 0.58 16.02 -10.89
N TRP A 250 1.12 15.49 -11.98
CA TRP A 250 1.86 16.25 -13.00
C TRP A 250 1.01 16.58 -14.23
N LYS A 251 -0.30 16.34 -14.20
CA LYS A 251 -1.22 16.60 -15.32
C LYS A 251 -1.07 18.01 -15.87
N GLY A 252 -0.84 18.13 -17.18
CA GLY A 252 -0.92 19.38 -17.92
C GLY A 252 -2.37 19.75 -18.28
N SER A 253 -2.51 20.68 -19.21
CA SER A 253 -3.84 21.14 -19.67
C SER A 253 -4.55 20.15 -20.61
N LYS A 254 -3.80 19.20 -21.16
CA LYS A 254 -4.32 18.18 -22.10
C LYS A 254 -3.84 16.80 -21.67
N LYS A 255 -4.61 15.78 -22.03
CA LYS A 255 -4.23 14.37 -21.85
C LYS A 255 -2.88 14.12 -22.52
N GLY A 256 -1.98 13.44 -21.81
CA GLY A 256 -0.62 13.15 -22.28
C GLY A 256 0.37 14.32 -22.22
N GLU A 257 0.00 15.42 -21.55
CA GLU A 257 0.92 16.48 -21.15
C GLU A 257 1.22 16.38 -19.66
N TYR A 258 2.48 16.50 -19.29
CA TYR A 258 2.98 16.44 -17.93
C TYR A 258 3.84 17.67 -17.63
N ILE A 259 3.68 18.25 -16.45
CA ILE A 259 4.48 19.37 -15.97
C ILE A 259 4.93 19.05 -14.55
N LEU A 260 6.23 18.84 -14.36
CA LEU A 260 6.80 18.59 -13.06
C LEU A 260 6.63 19.85 -12.18
N PRO A 261 5.92 19.76 -11.04
CA PRO A 261 5.52 20.96 -10.30
C PRO A 261 6.69 21.77 -9.74
N LYS A 262 7.80 21.11 -9.41
CA LYS A 262 8.97 21.73 -8.75
C LYS A 262 10.05 22.09 -9.76
N ALA A 263 10.41 21.19 -10.67
CA ALA A 263 11.40 21.44 -11.71
C ALA A 263 10.87 22.31 -12.87
N GLY A 264 9.55 22.36 -13.08
CA GLY A 264 8.92 23.07 -14.19
C GLY A 264 9.15 22.43 -15.55
N THR A 265 9.76 21.25 -15.59
CA THR A 265 10.03 20.49 -16.84
C THR A 265 8.71 19.99 -17.43
N LYS A 266 8.58 20.07 -18.73
CA LYS A 266 7.39 19.60 -19.46
C LYS A 266 7.73 18.37 -20.29
N PHE A 267 6.79 17.44 -20.31
CA PHE A 267 6.87 16.23 -21.11
C PHE A 267 5.54 15.94 -21.81
N THR A 268 5.62 15.35 -22.99
CA THR A 268 4.55 14.52 -23.54
C THR A 268 4.65 13.10 -22.96
N SER A 269 3.63 12.25 -23.15
CA SER A 269 3.71 10.85 -22.72
C SER A 269 4.95 10.14 -23.26
N ASP A 270 5.29 10.35 -24.54
CA ASP A 270 6.45 9.69 -25.18
C ASP A 270 7.79 10.20 -24.63
N GLU A 271 7.90 11.49 -24.35
CA GLU A 271 9.09 12.07 -23.71
C GLU A 271 9.26 11.59 -22.27
N LEU A 272 8.16 11.44 -21.52
CA LEU A 272 8.20 10.91 -20.15
C LEU A 272 8.56 9.41 -20.15
N ILE A 273 8.06 8.63 -21.11
CA ILE A 273 8.47 7.23 -21.31
C ILE A 273 9.98 7.14 -21.62
N ALA A 274 10.50 8.03 -22.50
CA ALA A 274 11.93 8.09 -22.80
C ALA A 274 12.76 8.48 -21.56
N HIS A 275 12.26 9.38 -20.72
CA HIS A 275 12.89 9.74 -19.44
C HIS A 275 12.99 8.53 -18.50
N TRP A 276 11.89 7.79 -18.28
CA TRP A 276 11.91 6.57 -17.46
C TRP A 276 12.87 5.53 -18.01
N LYS A 277 12.89 5.35 -19.33
CA LYS A 277 13.83 4.43 -19.99
C LYS A 277 15.28 4.78 -19.70
N ALA A 278 15.65 6.06 -19.83
CA ALA A 278 17.00 6.52 -19.54
C ALA A 278 17.40 6.28 -18.08
N LEU A 279 16.50 6.50 -17.12
CA LEU A 279 16.75 6.22 -15.70
C LEU A 279 16.94 4.71 -15.43
N VAL A 280 16.09 3.86 -16.01
CA VAL A 280 16.18 2.38 -15.87
C VAL A 280 17.48 1.83 -16.49
N GLU A 281 17.96 2.43 -17.58
CA GLU A 281 19.23 2.05 -18.21
C GLU A 281 20.47 2.49 -17.40
N LYS A 282 20.33 3.60 -16.64
CA LYS A 282 21.43 4.19 -15.86
C LYS A 282 21.53 3.63 -14.44
N TYR A 283 20.42 3.33 -13.80
CA TYR A 283 20.34 2.98 -12.39
C TYR A 283 19.68 1.60 -12.17
N PRO A 284 19.94 0.93 -11.06
CA PRO A 284 19.34 -0.37 -10.74
C PRO A 284 17.87 -0.24 -10.31
N ILE A 285 17.03 0.38 -11.13
CA ILE A 285 15.61 0.55 -10.89
C ILE A 285 14.89 -0.72 -11.34
N VAL A 286 14.08 -1.30 -10.44
CA VAL A 286 13.32 -2.54 -10.68
C VAL A 286 11.81 -2.32 -10.73
N SER A 287 11.32 -1.18 -10.22
CA SER A 287 9.88 -0.88 -10.15
C SER A 287 9.63 0.62 -10.25
N ILE A 288 8.62 0.99 -11.03
CA ILE A 288 8.09 2.37 -11.13
C ILE A 288 6.58 2.31 -10.95
N GLU A 289 6.07 3.02 -9.96
CA GLU A 289 4.66 3.17 -9.66
C GLU A 289 4.14 4.47 -10.25
N ASP A 290 2.95 4.40 -10.85
CA ASP A 290 2.23 5.50 -11.50
C ASP A 290 3.13 6.40 -12.37
N ALA A 291 3.87 5.73 -13.26
CA ALA A 291 4.82 6.36 -14.17
C ALA A 291 4.15 7.32 -15.19
N LEU A 292 2.83 7.21 -15.38
CA LEU A 292 1.97 8.07 -16.19
C LEU A 292 0.64 8.31 -15.46
N ASP A 293 -0.11 9.30 -15.92
CA ASP A 293 -1.45 9.64 -15.44
C ASP A 293 -2.44 8.45 -15.52
N GLU A 294 -3.34 8.36 -14.55
CA GLU A 294 -4.34 7.28 -14.39
C GLU A 294 -5.34 7.15 -15.55
N GLU A 295 -5.46 8.17 -16.42
CA GLU A 295 -6.31 8.16 -17.62
C GLU A 295 -5.52 8.15 -18.93
N ASP A 296 -4.17 8.14 -18.88
CA ASP A 296 -3.34 8.04 -20.09
C ASP A 296 -3.14 6.58 -20.52
N TRP A 297 -4.23 5.87 -20.77
CA TRP A 297 -4.24 4.44 -21.13
C TRP A 297 -3.37 4.12 -22.36
N GLU A 298 -3.38 4.98 -23.39
CA GLU A 298 -2.54 4.80 -24.58
C GLU A 298 -1.05 4.99 -24.24
N GLY A 299 -0.71 5.92 -23.37
CA GLY A 299 0.64 6.09 -22.84
C GLY A 299 1.09 4.85 -22.09
N TRP A 300 0.24 4.33 -21.18
CA TRP A 300 0.50 3.11 -20.42
C TRP A 300 0.74 1.88 -21.32
N GLN A 301 0.00 1.72 -22.42
CA GLN A 301 0.24 0.65 -23.37
C GLN A 301 1.64 0.75 -23.99
N ARG A 302 2.04 1.96 -24.43
CA ARG A 302 3.38 2.20 -25.00
C ARG A 302 4.47 1.99 -23.96
N LEU A 303 4.31 2.52 -22.75
CA LEU A 303 5.23 2.33 -21.63
C LEU A 303 5.44 0.84 -21.33
N THR A 304 4.34 0.09 -21.21
CA THR A 304 4.40 -1.34 -20.90
C THR A 304 5.09 -2.14 -21.98
N LYS A 305 4.83 -1.82 -23.25
CA LYS A 305 5.51 -2.43 -24.38
C LYS A 305 7.03 -2.16 -24.39
N GLU A 306 7.43 -0.96 -23.99
CA GLU A 306 8.84 -0.53 -24.02
C GLU A 306 9.65 -1.05 -22.83
N LEU A 307 9.05 -1.02 -21.61
CA LEU A 307 9.77 -1.27 -20.36
C LEU A 307 9.26 -2.48 -19.56
N GLY A 308 8.07 -3.01 -19.84
CA GLY A 308 7.43 -4.02 -18.99
C GLY A 308 8.18 -5.34 -18.84
N ASP A 309 9.07 -5.69 -19.79
CA ASP A 309 9.94 -6.86 -19.66
C ASP A 309 11.16 -6.60 -18.76
N LYS A 310 11.53 -5.34 -18.53
CA LYS A 310 12.74 -4.94 -17.79
C LYS A 310 12.46 -4.44 -16.39
N VAL A 311 11.30 -3.82 -16.17
CA VAL A 311 10.93 -3.16 -14.92
C VAL A 311 9.46 -3.44 -14.57
N GLN A 312 9.17 -3.56 -13.30
CA GLN A 312 7.82 -3.65 -12.79
C GLN A 312 7.14 -2.29 -12.93
N LEU A 313 6.00 -2.25 -13.61
CA LEU A 313 5.17 -1.07 -13.82
C LEU A 313 3.90 -1.21 -13.01
N VAL A 314 3.83 -0.46 -11.92
CA VAL A 314 2.79 -0.58 -10.90
C VAL A 314 1.69 0.45 -11.16
N GLY A 315 0.44 0.00 -11.19
CA GLY A 315 -0.71 0.90 -11.15
C GLY A 315 -1.26 1.00 -9.72
N ASP A 316 -1.16 2.19 -9.12
CA ASP A 316 -1.87 2.60 -7.90
C ASP A 316 -3.12 3.38 -8.31
N ASP A 317 -3.01 4.64 -8.69
CA ASP A 317 -4.14 5.45 -9.16
C ASP A 317 -4.78 4.87 -10.44
N LEU A 318 -3.97 4.25 -11.30
CA LEU A 318 -4.44 3.56 -12.50
C LEU A 318 -5.51 2.51 -12.20
N PHE A 319 -5.34 1.73 -11.13
CA PHE A 319 -6.21 0.57 -10.83
C PHE A 319 -7.05 0.74 -9.57
N VAL A 320 -6.65 1.54 -8.60
CA VAL A 320 -7.31 1.81 -7.31
C VAL A 320 -7.88 0.56 -6.62
N THR A 321 -7.13 -0.56 -6.67
CA THR A 321 -7.56 -1.87 -6.14
C THR A 321 -8.91 -2.35 -6.69
N ASN A 322 -9.35 -1.80 -7.83
CA ASN A 322 -10.66 -2.03 -8.43
C ASN A 322 -10.58 -3.05 -9.57
N THR A 323 -11.37 -4.13 -9.48
CA THR A 323 -11.36 -5.22 -10.46
C THR A 323 -11.82 -4.80 -11.86
N GLU A 324 -12.71 -3.79 -11.99
CA GLU A 324 -13.15 -3.28 -13.30
C GLU A 324 -12.00 -2.55 -14.00
N ARG A 325 -11.28 -1.67 -13.26
CA ARG A 325 -10.12 -0.94 -13.80
C ARG A 325 -8.96 -1.87 -14.09
N LEU A 326 -8.68 -2.81 -13.17
CA LEU A 326 -7.65 -3.83 -13.38
C LEU A 326 -7.93 -4.68 -14.62
N LYS A 327 -9.17 -5.14 -14.80
CA LYS A 327 -9.60 -5.88 -15.99
C LYS A 327 -9.35 -5.08 -17.27
N LYS A 328 -9.73 -3.81 -17.29
CA LYS A 328 -9.46 -2.89 -18.42
C LYS A 328 -7.96 -2.80 -18.72
N GLY A 329 -7.12 -2.62 -17.69
CA GLY A 329 -5.67 -2.55 -17.87
C GLY A 329 -5.06 -3.86 -18.41
N ILE A 330 -5.53 -5.00 -17.91
CA ILE A 330 -5.11 -6.33 -18.40
C ILE A 330 -5.48 -6.48 -19.90
N GLU A 331 -6.73 -6.15 -20.27
CA GLU A 331 -7.21 -6.24 -21.65
C GLU A 331 -6.44 -5.30 -22.60
N LEU A 332 -6.03 -4.14 -22.13
CA LEU A 332 -5.26 -3.16 -22.88
C LEU A 332 -3.74 -3.41 -22.85
N GLY A 333 -3.24 -4.25 -21.95
CA GLY A 333 -1.81 -4.47 -21.76
C GLY A 333 -1.09 -3.28 -21.08
N CYS A 334 -1.74 -2.70 -20.07
CA CYS A 334 -1.25 -1.54 -19.30
C CYS A 334 -0.71 -1.96 -17.94
N GLY A 335 0.56 -1.72 -17.67
CA GLY A 335 1.24 -2.15 -16.44
C GLY A 335 1.51 -3.65 -16.40
N ASN A 336 2.11 -4.12 -15.32
CA ASN A 336 2.34 -5.54 -15.05
C ASN A 336 2.28 -5.85 -13.54
N SER A 337 1.85 -4.87 -12.73
CA SER A 337 1.68 -4.96 -11.29
C SER A 337 0.56 -4.04 -10.81
N ILE A 338 -0.07 -4.39 -9.69
CA ILE A 338 -1.07 -3.57 -9.02
C ILE A 338 -0.66 -3.29 -7.58
N LEU A 339 -0.83 -2.04 -7.14
CA LEU A 339 -0.78 -1.70 -5.72
C LEU A 339 -2.13 -2.03 -5.07
N ILE A 340 -2.10 -2.66 -3.91
CA ILE A 340 -3.29 -3.13 -3.18
C ILE A 340 -3.46 -2.30 -1.91
N LYS A 341 -4.45 -1.45 -1.89
CA LYS A 341 -4.85 -0.64 -0.75
C LYS A 341 -6.29 -0.96 -0.37
N LEU A 342 -6.50 -1.63 0.76
CA LEU A 342 -7.82 -2.11 1.17
C LEU A 342 -8.88 -1.01 1.20
N ASN A 343 -8.51 0.21 1.61
CA ASN A 343 -9.47 1.30 1.71
C ASN A 343 -9.87 1.93 0.35
N GLN A 344 -9.10 1.71 -0.73
CA GLN A 344 -9.47 2.18 -2.07
C GLN A 344 -10.70 1.45 -2.60
N ILE A 345 -10.92 0.20 -2.19
CA ILE A 345 -12.09 -0.60 -2.55
C ILE A 345 -13.06 -0.76 -1.38
N GLY A 346 -12.58 -0.79 -0.12
CA GLY A 346 -13.37 -0.70 1.09
C GLY A 346 -13.89 -2.01 1.66
N SER A 347 -13.39 -3.18 1.22
CA SER A 347 -13.66 -4.47 1.84
C SER A 347 -12.51 -5.46 1.64
N VAL A 348 -12.41 -6.45 2.53
CA VAL A 348 -11.39 -7.50 2.42
C VAL A 348 -11.72 -8.43 1.24
N SER A 349 -12.98 -8.84 1.06
CA SER A 349 -13.36 -9.78 -0.01
C SER A 349 -13.06 -9.22 -1.41
N GLU A 350 -13.40 -7.95 -1.68
CA GLU A 350 -13.10 -7.32 -2.97
C GLU A 350 -11.58 -7.15 -3.17
N THR A 351 -10.83 -6.89 -2.10
CA THR A 351 -9.36 -6.86 -2.13
C THR A 351 -8.78 -8.22 -2.53
N LEU A 352 -9.30 -9.32 -1.94
CA LEU A 352 -8.90 -10.68 -2.31
C LEU A 352 -9.17 -10.96 -3.80
N GLU A 353 -10.31 -10.51 -4.33
CA GLU A 353 -10.64 -10.69 -5.75
C GLU A 353 -9.70 -9.89 -6.67
N ALA A 354 -9.31 -8.67 -6.29
CA ALA A 354 -8.34 -7.89 -7.06
C ALA A 354 -6.98 -8.61 -7.13
N ILE A 355 -6.47 -9.12 -6.00
CA ILE A 355 -5.21 -9.88 -5.95
C ILE A 355 -5.28 -11.15 -6.80
N LYS A 356 -6.37 -11.92 -6.68
CA LYS A 356 -6.58 -13.15 -7.47
C LYS A 356 -6.63 -12.85 -8.97
N MET A 357 -7.31 -11.77 -9.37
CA MET A 357 -7.38 -11.35 -10.77
C MET A 357 -6.00 -10.96 -11.30
N ALA A 358 -5.21 -10.19 -10.55
CA ALA A 358 -3.85 -9.81 -10.89
C ALA A 358 -2.96 -11.04 -11.11
N HIS A 359 -2.90 -11.93 -10.13
CA HIS A 359 -2.09 -13.15 -10.21
C HIS A 359 -2.49 -14.05 -11.38
N LYS A 360 -3.80 -14.21 -11.63
CA LYS A 360 -4.30 -15.00 -12.78
C LYS A 360 -3.88 -14.43 -14.13
N ALA A 361 -3.70 -13.12 -14.21
CA ALA A 361 -3.23 -12.42 -15.41
C ALA A 361 -1.70 -12.36 -15.53
N GLY A 362 -0.95 -12.89 -14.56
CA GLY A 362 0.52 -12.80 -14.50
C GLY A 362 1.05 -11.47 -13.99
N TYR A 363 0.18 -10.62 -13.43
CA TYR A 363 0.58 -9.40 -12.74
C TYR A 363 1.07 -9.74 -11.33
N THR A 364 2.03 -8.99 -10.83
CA THR A 364 2.34 -8.97 -9.40
C THR A 364 1.33 -8.10 -8.64
N ALA A 365 1.21 -8.34 -7.34
CA ALA A 365 0.42 -7.50 -6.44
C ALA A 365 1.32 -7.06 -5.28
N ILE A 366 1.13 -5.84 -4.80
CA ILE A 366 1.92 -5.27 -3.70
C ILE A 366 0.96 -4.88 -2.59
N SER A 367 1.05 -5.50 -1.42
CA SER A 367 0.26 -5.09 -0.25
C SER A 367 0.77 -3.74 0.25
N SER A 368 -0.11 -2.74 0.39
CA SER A 368 0.31 -1.36 0.66
C SER A 368 -0.43 -0.73 1.82
N HIS A 369 0.30 0.12 2.55
CA HIS A 369 -0.22 1.07 3.52
C HIS A 369 -0.88 2.28 2.84
N ARG A 370 -1.32 3.23 3.67
CA ARG A 370 -1.65 4.61 3.26
C ARG A 370 -0.78 5.61 4.05
N SER A 371 -0.80 6.88 3.63
CA SER A 371 -0.05 7.95 4.34
C SER A 371 -0.56 8.18 5.76
N GLY A 372 -1.85 8.09 6.01
CA GLY A 372 -2.46 8.07 7.35
C GLY A 372 -2.73 6.64 7.83
N GLU A 373 -1.92 6.16 8.75
CA GLU A 373 -1.94 4.78 9.25
C GLU A 373 -2.28 4.71 10.74
N THR A 374 -2.59 3.50 11.18
CA THR A 374 -2.79 3.13 12.57
C THR A 374 -1.82 2.00 12.98
N ALA A 375 -1.95 1.48 14.19
CA ALA A 375 -1.18 0.31 14.63
C ALA A 375 -1.67 -1.03 14.01
N ASP A 376 -2.71 -1.03 13.18
CA ASP A 376 -3.22 -2.22 12.50
C ASP A 376 -2.17 -2.83 11.58
N THR A 377 -2.03 -4.17 11.60
CA THR A 377 -1.02 -4.93 10.86
C THR A 377 -1.59 -5.80 9.74
N THR A 378 -2.87 -5.67 9.43
CA THR A 378 -3.60 -6.54 8.48
C THR A 378 -2.92 -6.65 7.13
N ILE A 379 -2.29 -5.57 6.62
CA ILE A 379 -1.57 -5.59 5.34
C ILE A 379 -0.33 -6.50 5.36
N ALA A 380 0.29 -6.71 6.51
CA ALA A 380 1.40 -7.65 6.67
C ALA A 380 0.90 -9.10 6.58
N ASP A 381 -0.18 -9.42 7.30
CA ASP A 381 -0.85 -10.71 7.22
C ASP A 381 -1.35 -11.00 5.80
N LEU A 382 -1.98 -10.01 5.14
CA LEU A 382 -2.49 -10.11 3.78
C LEU A 382 -1.37 -10.42 2.77
N ALA A 383 -0.21 -9.78 2.91
CA ALA A 383 0.93 -10.02 2.03
C ALA A 383 1.41 -11.47 2.05
N VAL A 384 1.49 -12.07 3.24
CA VAL A 384 1.88 -13.48 3.39
C VAL A 384 0.74 -14.41 2.99
N ALA A 385 -0.50 -14.10 3.39
CA ALA A 385 -1.69 -14.89 3.09
C ALA A 385 -1.84 -15.18 1.59
N LEU A 386 -1.73 -14.15 0.78
CA LEU A 386 -1.93 -14.23 -0.68
C LEU A 386 -0.62 -14.37 -1.46
N ASN A 387 0.53 -14.54 -0.78
CA ASN A 387 1.84 -14.61 -1.41
C ASN A 387 2.07 -13.46 -2.40
N THR A 388 1.75 -12.23 -2.01
CA THR A 388 1.97 -11.06 -2.87
C THR A 388 3.45 -10.82 -3.15
N CYS A 389 4.32 -11.39 -2.33
CA CYS A 389 5.78 -11.33 -2.43
C CYS A 389 6.38 -9.93 -2.30
N GLN A 390 5.56 -8.89 -2.15
CA GLN A 390 6.00 -7.50 -1.99
C GLN A 390 5.06 -6.75 -1.03
N ILE A 391 5.64 -5.81 -0.26
CA ILE A 391 4.90 -4.92 0.64
C ILE A 391 5.47 -3.50 0.57
N LYS A 392 4.59 -2.51 0.46
CA LYS A 392 4.91 -1.08 0.52
C LYS A 392 4.32 -0.52 1.81
N THR A 393 5.18 -0.28 2.83
CA THR A 393 4.69 0.20 4.14
C THR A 393 5.64 1.18 4.84
N GLY A 394 6.30 2.03 4.03
CA GLY A 394 7.12 3.14 4.50
C GLY A 394 8.54 2.75 4.93
N ALA A 395 9.20 3.65 5.62
CA ALA A 395 10.56 3.49 6.14
C ALA A 395 10.60 2.61 7.41
N PRO A 396 11.80 2.16 7.86
CA PRO A 396 11.97 1.50 9.15
C PRO A 396 11.96 2.51 10.30
N SER A 397 11.03 3.44 10.25
CA SER A 397 10.85 4.58 11.14
C SER A 397 9.37 4.90 11.26
N ARG A 398 8.92 5.45 12.40
CA ARG A 398 7.54 5.68 12.81
C ARG A 398 6.81 4.37 13.18
N SER A 399 6.20 4.35 14.37
CA SER A 399 5.67 3.13 15.00
C SER A 399 4.64 2.40 14.18
N GLU A 400 3.77 3.12 13.48
CA GLU A 400 2.71 2.58 12.62
C GLU A 400 3.26 1.85 11.38
N ARG A 401 4.46 2.23 10.90
CA ARG A 401 5.17 1.55 9.80
C ARG A 401 5.88 0.32 10.34
N VAL A 402 6.66 0.51 11.40
CA VAL A 402 7.45 -0.54 12.06
C VAL A 402 6.56 -1.67 12.60
N ALA A 403 5.33 -1.38 13.01
CA ALA A 403 4.36 -2.39 13.45
C ALA A 403 4.16 -3.49 12.40
N LYS A 404 4.04 -3.12 11.11
CA LYS A 404 3.85 -4.07 9.99
C LYS A 404 5.10 -4.92 9.77
N TYR A 405 6.29 -4.32 9.83
CA TYR A 405 7.56 -5.05 9.71
C TYR A 405 7.77 -6.02 10.88
N ASN A 406 7.44 -5.60 12.11
CA ASN A 406 7.52 -6.46 13.28
C ASN A 406 6.52 -7.64 13.22
N GLU A 407 5.35 -7.44 12.61
CA GLU A 407 4.41 -8.53 12.38
C GLU A 407 4.97 -9.56 11.40
N LEU A 408 5.61 -9.13 10.32
CA LEU A 408 6.27 -10.03 9.39
C LEU A 408 7.40 -10.84 10.04
N LEU A 409 8.14 -10.28 11.01
CA LEU A 409 9.12 -11.04 11.81
C LEU A 409 8.45 -12.17 12.61
N ARG A 410 7.30 -11.88 13.26
CA ARG A 410 6.54 -12.90 14.01
C ARG A 410 6.01 -13.99 13.10
N ILE A 411 5.51 -13.61 11.91
CA ILE A 411 5.05 -14.57 10.90
C ILE A 411 6.20 -15.45 10.42
N GLU A 412 7.39 -14.87 10.16
CA GLU A 412 8.58 -15.65 9.78
C GLU A 412 8.95 -16.67 10.86
N GLU A 413 8.92 -16.27 12.14
CA GLU A 413 9.15 -17.20 13.26
C GLU A 413 8.12 -18.34 13.32
N GLN A 414 6.84 -18.04 13.09
CA GLN A 414 5.79 -19.07 13.07
C GLN A 414 5.94 -20.05 11.90
N LEU A 415 6.36 -19.56 10.73
CA LEU A 415 6.58 -20.38 9.54
C LEU A 415 7.84 -21.25 9.64
N LYS A 416 8.85 -20.83 10.41
CA LYS A 416 10.13 -21.57 10.57
C LYS A 416 10.77 -21.91 9.21
N ASP A 417 11.15 -23.16 9.01
CA ASP A 417 11.79 -23.66 7.79
C ASP A 417 10.88 -23.62 6.55
N SER A 418 9.57 -23.41 6.72
CA SER A 418 8.63 -23.23 5.60
C SER A 418 8.56 -21.81 5.07
N ALA A 419 9.15 -20.84 5.79
CA ALA A 419 9.23 -19.46 5.34
C ALA A 419 10.08 -19.34 4.06
N VAL A 420 9.56 -18.62 3.07
CA VAL A 420 10.28 -18.36 1.82
C VAL A 420 10.42 -16.86 1.63
N TYR A 421 11.65 -16.37 1.55
CA TYR A 421 11.93 -15.00 1.13
C TYR A 421 12.29 -15.00 -0.37
N PRO A 422 11.46 -14.43 -1.24
CA PRO A 422 11.59 -14.62 -2.69
C PRO A 422 12.73 -13.81 -3.30
N GLY A 423 13.17 -12.71 -2.65
CA GLY A 423 14.18 -11.81 -3.20
C GLY A 423 13.80 -11.32 -4.60
N ILE A 424 14.73 -11.36 -5.53
CA ILE A 424 14.50 -10.91 -6.92
C ILE A 424 13.40 -11.71 -7.65
N LYS A 425 13.06 -12.91 -7.20
CA LYS A 425 11.98 -13.72 -7.76
C LYS A 425 10.57 -13.20 -7.38
N ALA A 426 10.49 -12.13 -6.58
CA ALA A 426 9.23 -11.44 -6.31
C ALA A 426 8.67 -10.70 -7.54
N PHE A 427 9.50 -10.47 -8.56
CA PHE A 427 9.15 -9.72 -9.76
C PHE A 427 8.86 -10.63 -10.95
N ASN A 428 7.98 -10.18 -11.84
CA ASN A 428 7.60 -10.86 -13.09
C ASN A 428 8.35 -10.31 -14.32
N ILE A 429 9.50 -9.69 -14.12
CA ILE A 429 10.37 -9.15 -15.19
C ILE A 429 11.26 -10.23 -15.78
N LYS A 430 11.59 -10.08 -17.07
CA LYS A 430 12.56 -10.93 -17.77
C LYS A 430 13.97 -10.40 -17.49
N LYS A 431 14.83 -11.26 -16.95
CA LYS A 431 16.26 -10.97 -16.79
C LYS A 431 17.05 -11.47 -17.96
#